data_da3c31dcced753bdd4ef19e1153bb3ac
#
_entry.id   da3c31dcced753bdd4ef19e1153bb3ac
#
_cell.length_a   1.000
_cell.length_b   1.000
_cell.length_c   1.000
_cell.angle_alpha   90.00
_cell.angle_beta   90.00
_cell.angle_gamma   90.00
#
_symmetry.space_group_name_H-M   'P 1'
#
loop_
_entity.id
_entity.type
_entity.pdbx_description
1 polymer ?
#
loop_
_entity_poly.entity_id
_entity_poly.type
_entity_poly.pdbx_seq_one_letter_code
_entity_poly.pdbx_strand_id
1 'polypeptide(L)'
;MRRLPAAVLALGALLALPAIAAEEWRPIDAKLEPGKMQESCMSIDAGDKRRYNWKSDAPVDFNIHFHKGAEIVYVVKSNGMRGDGGTFTAKDGGGYCWMWTARDKAAKLEGRVETK
;
A
#
# COMPACT_ATOMS: atom_id res chain seq x y z
N MET A 1 -39.54 49.43 -35.14
CA MET A 1 -39.33 48.02 -34.89
C MET A 1 -38.13 47.85 -33.94
N ARG A 2 -38.39 47.44 -32.72
CA ARG A 2 -37.29 47.17 -31.78
C ARG A 2 -36.88 45.70 -31.95
N ARG A 3 -35.63 45.51 -32.34
CA ARG A 3 -35.03 44.20 -32.33
C ARG A 3 -34.58 43.88 -30.91
N LEU A 4 -35.14 42.86 -30.35
CA LEU A 4 -34.70 42.33 -29.05
C LEU A 4 -33.33 41.65 -29.29
N PRO A 5 -32.31 41.94 -28.46
CA PRO A 5 -31.08 41.18 -28.54
C PRO A 5 -31.35 39.74 -28.13
N ALA A 6 -30.94 38.84 -28.99
CA ALA A 6 -30.94 37.41 -28.62
C ALA A 6 -29.99 37.21 -27.43
N ALA A 7 -30.53 36.84 -26.27
CA ALA A 7 -29.73 36.43 -25.16
C ALA A 7 -29.07 35.09 -25.55
N VAL A 8 -27.78 35.16 -25.82
CA VAL A 8 -26.97 33.94 -25.94
C VAL A 8 -26.80 33.39 -24.54
N LEU A 9 -27.61 32.40 -24.21
CA LEU A 9 -27.40 31.55 -23.07
C LEU A 9 -26.12 30.75 -23.39
N ALA A 10 -25.01 31.21 -22.86
CA ALA A 10 -23.80 30.40 -22.80
C ALA A 10 -24.12 29.25 -21.81
N LEU A 11 -24.47 28.07 -22.30
CA LEU A 11 -24.46 26.85 -21.50
C LEU A 11 -22.99 26.59 -21.16
N GLY A 12 -22.57 27.01 -19.98
CA GLY A 12 -21.31 26.56 -19.42
C GLY A 12 -21.39 25.05 -19.23
N ALA A 13 -20.72 24.30 -20.11
CA ALA A 13 -20.54 22.89 -19.89
C ALA A 13 -19.74 22.74 -18.59
N LEU A 14 -20.38 22.32 -17.51
CA LEU A 14 -19.71 21.80 -16.34
C LEU A 14 -18.97 20.54 -16.75
N LEU A 15 -17.69 20.68 -17.09
CA LEU A 15 -16.80 19.54 -17.22
C LEU A 15 -16.63 18.98 -15.80
N ALA A 16 -17.41 17.93 -15.51
CA ALA A 16 -17.15 17.12 -14.33
C ALA A 16 -15.74 16.52 -14.52
N LEU A 17 -14.77 17.04 -13.75
CA LEU A 17 -13.47 16.39 -13.64
C LEU A 17 -13.72 14.98 -13.10
N PRO A 18 -13.19 13.93 -13.75
CA PRO A 18 -13.29 12.59 -13.19
C PRO A 18 -12.71 12.63 -11.79
N ALA A 19 -13.45 12.10 -10.81
CA ALA A 19 -12.92 11.93 -9.47
C ALA A 19 -11.60 11.17 -9.60
N ILE A 20 -10.50 11.76 -9.10
CA ILE A 20 -9.22 11.06 -9.03
C ILE A 20 -9.47 9.87 -8.11
N ALA A 21 -9.42 8.65 -8.67
CA ALA A 21 -9.51 7.44 -7.88
C ALA A 21 -8.42 7.49 -6.80
N ALA A 22 -8.78 7.19 -5.56
CA ALA A 22 -7.81 7.07 -4.48
C ALA A 22 -6.71 6.11 -4.93
N GLU A 23 -5.44 6.45 -4.66
CA GLU A 23 -4.32 5.58 -4.98
C GLU A 23 -4.54 4.20 -4.37
N GLU A 24 -4.47 3.16 -5.22
CA GLU A 24 -4.63 1.78 -4.80
C GLU A 24 -3.35 1.19 -4.22
N TRP A 25 -2.24 1.91 -4.34
CA TRP A 25 -0.93 1.48 -3.91
C TRP A 25 -0.34 2.44 -2.88
N ARG A 26 0.17 1.85 -1.81
CA ARG A 26 0.95 2.59 -0.79
C ARG A 26 2.42 2.36 -1.06
N PRO A 27 3.19 3.42 -1.36
CA PRO A 27 4.63 3.29 -1.56
C PRO A 27 5.34 2.96 -0.24
N ILE A 28 6.38 2.14 -0.36
CA ILE A 28 7.33 1.86 0.71
C ILE A 28 8.67 2.42 0.27
N ASP A 29 9.22 3.33 1.05
CA ASP A 29 10.50 3.96 0.79
C ASP A 29 11.15 4.29 2.14
N ALA A 30 12.13 3.54 2.54
CA ALA A 30 12.76 3.69 3.83
C ALA A 30 14.23 3.30 3.80
N LYS A 31 15.05 4.04 4.54
CA LYS A 31 16.41 3.65 4.87
C LYS A 31 16.41 3.12 6.31
N LEU A 32 16.66 1.83 6.45
CA LEU A 32 16.65 1.16 7.74
C LEU A 32 18.09 0.95 8.24
N GLU A 33 18.39 1.49 9.40
CA GLU A 33 19.61 1.15 10.11
C GLU A 33 19.54 -0.30 10.62
N PRO A 34 20.68 -0.95 10.92
CA PRO A 34 20.69 -2.32 11.42
C PRO A 34 19.74 -2.54 12.59
N GLY A 35 18.91 -3.58 12.50
CA GLY A 35 17.92 -3.93 13.52
C GLY A 35 16.64 -3.07 13.53
N LYS A 36 16.55 -2.05 12.69
CA LYS A 36 15.36 -1.21 12.58
C LYS A 36 14.35 -1.80 11.62
N MET A 37 13.08 -1.43 11.80
CA MET A 37 11.97 -1.96 11.03
C MET A 37 11.12 -0.87 10.39
N GLN A 38 10.46 -1.23 9.30
CA GLN A 38 9.38 -0.49 8.66
C GLN A 38 8.14 -1.37 8.63
N GLU A 39 7.00 -0.80 8.99
CA GLU A 39 5.72 -1.47 8.90
C GLU A 39 4.74 -0.70 8.03
N SER A 40 3.86 -1.46 7.35
CA SER A 40 2.70 -0.92 6.64
C SER A 40 1.50 -1.80 6.99
N CYS A 41 0.54 -1.22 7.72
CA CYS A 41 -0.62 -1.94 8.22
C CYS A 41 -1.91 -1.44 7.59
N MET A 42 -2.87 -2.35 7.41
CA MET A 42 -4.19 -2.03 6.87
C MET A 42 -5.23 -3.06 7.30
N SER A 43 -6.50 -2.65 7.31
CA SER A 43 -7.61 -3.56 7.47
C SER A 43 -7.94 -4.22 6.13
N ILE A 44 -8.17 -5.53 6.15
CA ILE A 44 -8.50 -6.32 4.96
C ILE A 44 -9.70 -7.20 5.31
N ASP A 45 -10.71 -7.20 4.44
CA ASP A 45 -11.86 -8.06 4.61
C ASP A 45 -11.54 -9.51 4.23
N ALA A 46 -12.23 -10.46 4.84
CA ALA A 46 -12.05 -11.87 4.54
C ALA A 46 -12.24 -12.13 3.04
N GLY A 47 -11.30 -12.85 2.43
CA GLY A 47 -11.29 -13.17 1.02
C GLY A 47 -10.68 -12.12 0.10
N ASP A 48 -10.45 -10.91 0.59
CA ASP A 48 -9.81 -9.86 -0.19
C ASP A 48 -8.31 -10.11 -0.37
N LYS A 49 -7.79 -9.60 -1.47
CA LYS A 49 -6.42 -9.80 -1.89
C LYS A 49 -5.66 -8.48 -1.91
N ARG A 50 -4.35 -8.56 -1.64
CA ARG A 50 -3.42 -7.44 -1.75
C ARG A 50 -2.16 -7.90 -2.46
N ARG A 51 -1.84 -7.26 -3.58
CA ARG A 51 -0.57 -7.48 -4.26
C ARG A 51 0.50 -6.63 -3.60
N TYR A 52 1.73 -7.08 -3.61
CA TYR A 52 2.88 -6.34 -3.09
C TYR A 52 4.14 -6.71 -3.84
N ASN A 53 5.10 -5.81 -3.87
CA ASN A 53 6.46 -6.06 -4.31
C ASN A 53 7.41 -5.10 -3.62
N TRP A 54 8.61 -5.55 -3.38
CA TRP A 54 9.64 -4.75 -2.73
C TRP A 54 11.03 -5.25 -3.10
N LYS A 55 12.02 -4.38 -2.94
CA LYS A 55 13.44 -4.69 -3.08
C LYS A 55 14.25 -3.95 -2.04
N SER A 56 15.43 -4.47 -1.72
CA SER A 56 16.37 -3.89 -0.77
C SER A 56 17.79 -4.08 -1.29
N ASP A 57 18.68 -3.11 -1.01
CA ASP A 57 20.09 -3.20 -1.35
C ASP A 57 20.89 -4.09 -0.38
N ALA A 58 20.32 -4.46 0.76
CA ALA A 58 20.86 -5.38 1.74
C ALA A 58 19.80 -6.36 2.23
N PRO A 59 20.16 -7.54 2.74
CA PRO A 59 19.20 -8.51 3.23
C PRO A 59 18.34 -7.96 4.36
N VAL A 60 17.04 -8.21 4.27
CA VAL A 60 16.05 -7.88 5.31
C VAL A 60 15.21 -9.10 5.65
N ASP A 61 14.65 -9.13 6.85
CA ASP A 61 13.64 -10.11 7.25
C ASP A 61 12.28 -9.51 6.94
N PHE A 62 11.46 -10.27 6.23
CA PHE A 62 10.13 -9.83 5.80
C PHE A 62 9.06 -10.74 6.36
N ASN A 63 7.94 -10.13 6.78
CA ASN A 63 6.76 -10.91 7.15
C ASN A 63 5.46 -10.14 6.89
N ILE A 64 4.37 -10.89 6.81
CA ILE A 64 3.02 -10.38 6.94
C ILE A 64 2.44 -11.03 8.18
N HIS A 65 1.89 -10.22 9.10
CA HIS A 65 1.36 -10.72 10.35
C HIS A 65 0.08 -10.00 10.76
N PHE A 66 -0.63 -10.60 11.70
CA PHE A 66 -1.73 -9.97 12.42
C PHE A 66 -1.56 -10.22 13.93
N HIS A 67 -2.26 -9.43 14.73
CA HIS A 67 -2.25 -9.57 16.19
C HIS A 67 -3.50 -10.31 16.66
N LYS A 68 -3.31 -11.34 17.46
CA LYS A 68 -4.37 -12.07 18.16
C LYS A 68 -4.15 -11.90 19.66
N GLY A 69 -4.82 -10.90 20.26
CA GLY A 69 -4.50 -10.49 21.61
C GLY A 69 -3.06 -10.02 21.71
N ALA A 70 -2.27 -10.56 22.63
CA ALA A 70 -0.85 -10.25 22.78
C ALA A 70 0.05 -11.07 21.84
N GLU A 71 -0.51 -12.01 21.09
CA GLU A 71 0.21 -12.91 20.19
C GLU A 71 0.34 -12.30 18.79
N ILE A 72 1.53 -12.45 18.19
CA ILE A 72 1.78 -12.12 16.77
C ILE A 72 1.68 -13.40 15.97
N VAL A 73 0.78 -13.43 14.97
CA VAL A 73 0.60 -14.57 14.08
C VAL A 73 1.17 -14.23 12.71
N TYR A 74 2.21 -14.92 12.32
CA TYR A 74 2.85 -14.75 11.02
C TYR A 74 2.14 -15.59 9.96
N VAL A 75 1.68 -14.94 8.89
CA VAL A 75 1.02 -15.62 7.77
C VAL A 75 1.94 -15.76 6.56
N VAL A 76 2.93 -14.88 6.44
CA VAL A 76 4.04 -14.98 5.50
C VAL A 76 5.30 -14.63 6.26
N LYS A 77 6.38 -15.38 6.07
CA LYS A 77 7.66 -15.10 6.73
C LYS A 77 8.82 -15.51 5.83
N SER A 78 9.75 -14.59 5.57
CA SER A 78 10.95 -14.81 4.78
C SER A 78 12.12 -14.05 5.40
N ASN A 79 13.23 -14.72 5.63
CA ASN A 79 14.39 -14.12 6.29
C ASN A 79 15.54 -13.94 5.32
N GLY A 80 16.29 -12.83 5.46
CA GLY A 80 17.50 -12.58 4.72
C GLY A 80 17.31 -12.39 3.22
N MET A 81 16.22 -11.76 2.82
CA MET A 81 15.83 -11.54 1.43
C MET A 81 16.19 -10.12 0.98
N ARG A 82 16.47 -9.97 -0.31
CA ARG A 82 16.69 -8.66 -0.95
C ARG A 82 15.53 -8.21 -1.82
N GLY A 83 14.49 -8.98 -1.90
CA GLY A 83 13.29 -8.65 -2.65
C GLY A 83 12.32 -9.81 -2.64
N ASP A 84 11.06 -9.48 -2.81
CA ASP A 84 9.97 -10.43 -2.92
C ASP A 84 8.74 -9.73 -3.51
N GLY A 85 7.78 -10.52 -3.90
CA GLY A 85 6.50 -10.04 -4.39
C GLY A 85 5.50 -11.17 -4.44
N GLY A 86 4.24 -10.81 -4.42
CA GLY A 86 3.18 -11.79 -4.48
C GLY A 86 1.80 -11.19 -4.26
N THR A 87 0.86 -12.09 -4.07
CA THR A 87 -0.52 -11.75 -3.72
C THR A 87 -0.86 -12.41 -2.41
N PHE A 88 -1.21 -11.59 -1.42
CA PHE A 88 -1.71 -12.06 -0.14
C PHE A 88 -3.24 -12.09 -0.17
N THR A 89 -3.83 -13.19 0.28
CA THR A 89 -5.28 -13.33 0.45
C THR A 89 -5.58 -13.46 1.94
N ALA A 90 -6.40 -12.55 2.47
CA ALA A 90 -6.82 -12.61 3.86
C ALA A 90 -7.85 -13.73 4.05
N LYS A 91 -7.53 -14.73 4.87
CA LYS A 91 -8.46 -15.81 5.24
C LYS A 91 -9.56 -15.24 6.14
N ASP A 92 -9.18 -14.46 7.13
CA ASP A 92 -10.08 -13.81 8.08
C ASP A 92 -9.97 -12.30 7.93
N GLY A 93 -11.08 -11.58 8.13
CA GLY A 93 -11.07 -10.12 8.18
C GLY A 93 -10.33 -9.61 9.40
N GLY A 94 -9.55 -8.54 9.22
CA GLY A 94 -8.80 -7.93 10.32
C GLY A 94 -7.68 -7.03 9.86
N GLY A 95 -6.86 -6.61 10.80
CA GLY A 95 -5.69 -5.78 10.55
C GLY A 95 -4.46 -6.63 10.27
N TYR A 96 -3.81 -6.37 9.15
CA TYR A 96 -2.59 -7.06 8.71
C TYR A 96 -1.47 -6.06 8.51
N CYS A 97 -0.26 -6.47 8.88
CA CYS A 97 0.93 -5.64 8.76
C CYS A 97 1.97 -6.33 7.88
N TRP A 98 2.50 -5.59 6.90
CA TRP A 98 3.72 -5.93 6.18
C TRP A 98 4.88 -5.33 6.97
N MET A 99 5.88 -6.12 7.30
CA MET A 99 7.01 -5.67 8.11
C MET A 99 8.34 -6.12 7.51
N TRP A 100 9.27 -5.19 7.46
CA TRP A 100 10.65 -5.40 7.03
C TRP A 100 11.60 -4.99 8.14
N THR A 101 12.56 -5.82 8.44
CA THR A 101 13.57 -5.55 9.46
C THR A 101 14.97 -5.69 8.87
N ALA A 102 15.78 -4.64 8.97
CA ALA A 102 17.19 -4.69 8.58
C ALA A 102 17.96 -5.61 9.51
N ARG A 103 18.88 -6.39 8.96
CA ARG A 103 19.76 -7.30 9.69
C ARG A 103 21.02 -6.57 10.13
N ASP A 104 22.18 -7.08 9.76
CA ASP A 104 23.49 -6.59 10.20
C ASP A 104 23.94 -5.31 9.49
N LYS A 105 23.33 -5.02 8.34
CA LYS A 105 23.65 -3.84 7.53
C LYS A 105 22.44 -2.95 7.37
N ALA A 106 22.68 -1.65 7.23
CA ALA A 106 21.65 -0.72 6.80
C ALA A 106 21.08 -1.16 5.45
N ALA A 107 19.77 -1.01 5.26
CA ALA A 107 19.07 -1.42 4.08
C ALA A 107 18.22 -0.27 3.52
N LYS A 108 18.36 0.00 2.22
CA LYS A 108 17.47 0.88 1.50
C LYS A 108 16.34 0.06 0.91
N LEU A 109 15.15 0.25 1.43
CA LEU A 109 13.94 -0.48 1.07
C LEU A 109 13.07 0.35 0.15
N GLU A 110 12.68 -0.24 -0.97
CA GLU A 110 11.75 0.34 -1.94
C GLU A 110 10.70 -0.67 -2.34
N GLY A 111 9.46 -0.25 -2.45
CA GLY A 111 8.39 -1.13 -2.87
C GLY A 111 7.02 -0.50 -2.77
N ARG A 112 6.02 -1.34 -2.83
CA ARG A 112 4.62 -0.90 -2.71
C ARG A 112 3.72 -2.04 -2.25
N VAL A 113 2.65 -1.69 -1.58
CA VAL A 113 1.60 -2.62 -1.12
C VAL A 113 0.26 -2.08 -1.60
N GLU A 114 -0.56 -2.94 -2.19
CA GLU A 114 -1.91 -2.60 -2.62
C GLU A 114 -2.81 -2.35 -1.41
N THR A 115 -3.61 -1.28 -1.46
CA THR A 115 -4.49 -0.89 -0.34
C THR A 115 -5.96 -1.22 -0.57
N LYS A 116 -6.28 -1.67 -1.77
CA LYS A 116 -7.64 -2.11 -2.15
C LYS A 116 -7.62 -3.36 -2.99
#